data_172e787df7519c79a41ba3a7897f638c
#
_entry.id   172e787df7519c79a41ba3a7897f638c
#
_cell.length_a   1.000
_cell.length_b   1.000
_cell.length_c   1.000
_cell.angle_alpha   90.00
_cell.angle_beta   90.00
_cell.angle_gamma   90.00
#
_symmetry.space_group_name_H-M   'P 1'
#
loop_
_entity.id
_entity.type
_entity.pdbx_description
1 polymer ?
#
loop_
_entity_poly.entity_id
_entity_poly.type
_entity_poly.pdbx_seq_one_letter_code
_entity_poly.pdbx_strand_id
1 'polypeptide(L)'
;MAHKPHKETGIFINEVSSHQRRYHKVLELTHSTTKAAGVMLLGAIVALVVANTAAHGAFTEFWHTEVSFGFGATHAEMSLAHLINDVLMAIFFLLVGLEIKYEMTVGELTDVRQAILPVAAAIGGVLMPVGIYLLFNATNPETVMGWGVPTATDIAFALGILALLGSRVPAGLRVFLSTLAVADDIVAILVIAVFYGHSPSMMWLAAAAVVMVVLVALNRTHVYSLVPYLLVGAVLWYCIFMSGVHSTIAGVLLAFAIPSRSHVKLKSFASWSGERVKEAEESYVPDEPVIGQTDYLASVTRLARVSRQVVPPATRLERRLYPWVYFVILPLFALTNADVAFMEVPAGDILSSPIFLGVFFGLVVGKPAGIMLMSFIIVKTKLSTLPENVNWSHMLGAALLGGVGFTMSIFVANLAFADAAYVMVAKVAILAASLVAGVLGFTFLFFQAKAATRRGQRFEMELPSVNNRQSHAAHEAERRYKRELIQDENE
;
A
#
# COMPACT_ATOMS: atom_id res chain seq x y z
N MET A 1 42.00 0.13 12.21
CA MET A 1 41.89 1.22 11.22
C MET A 1 40.43 1.56 11.10
N ALA A 2 40.01 2.70 11.59
CA ALA A 2 38.61 3.14 11.58
C ALA A 2 38.21 3.46 10.13
N HIS A 3 37.21 2.74 9.62
CA HIS A 3 36.60 3.01 8.32
C HIS A 3 35.93 4.38 8.40
N LYS A 4 36.49 5.40 7.76
CA LYS A 4 35.82 6.69 7.56
C LYS A 4 34.54 6.41 6.76
N PRO A 5 33.37 6.92 7.20
CA PRO A 5 32.16 6.81 6.39
C PRO A 5 32.45 7.48 5.05
N HIS A 6 32.24 6.73 3.96
CA HIS A 6 32.23 7.29 2.61
C HIS A 6 31.24 8.46 2.65
N LYS A 7 31.75 9.69 2.46
CA LYS A 7 30.90 10.80 2.05
C LYS A 7 30.11 10.32 0.86
N GLU A 8 28.80 10.35 0.94
CA GLU A 8 27.91 10.18 -0.21
C GLU A 8 28.42 11.16 -1.27
N THR A 9 29.24 10.65 -2.20
CA THR A 9 29.56 11.34 -3.44
C THR A 9 28.22 11.48 -4.13
N GLY A 10 27.80 12.74 -4.35
CA GLY A 10 26.46 13.06 -4.83
C GLY A 10 26.07 12.15 -5.99
N ILE A 11 24.86 11.61 -5.93
CA ILE A 11 24.27 10.70 -6.93
C ILE A 11 24.27 11.32 -8.34
N PHE A 12 24.62 12.59 -8.45
CA PHE A 12 24.59 13.37 -9.68
C PHE A 12 25.89 14.13 -9.90
N ILE A 13 26.25 14.23 -11.18
CA ILE A 13 27.32 15.12 -11.63
C ILE A 13 26.95 16.56 -11.29
N ASN A 14 27.96 17.40 -11.02
CA ASN A 14 27.76 18.77 -10.52
C ASN A 14 26.83 19.63 -11.39
N GLU A 15 26.86 19.42 -12.71
CA GLU A 15 26.07 20.12 -13.71
C GLU A 15 24.57 19.84 -13.57
N VAL A 16 24.20 18.66 -13.08
CA VAL A 16 22.82 18.22 -12.91
C VAL A 16 22.33 18.47 -11.50
N SER A 17 23.23 18.62 -10.53
CA SER A 17 22.92 18.68 -9.09
C SER A 17 22.04 19.88 -8.69
N SER A 18 22.14 21.03 -9.35
CA SER A 18 21.36 22.22 -9.02
C SER A 18 19.86 22.09 -9.31
N HIS A 19 19.50 21.42 -10.41
CA HIS A 19 18.10 21.15 -10.78
C HIS A 19 17.51 20.00 -9.94
N GLN A 20 18.32 19.04 -9.57
CA GLN A 20 17.86 17.84 -8.88
C GLN A 20 17.79 18.01 -7.35
N ARG A 21 18.47 18.99 -6.75
CA ARG A 21 18.26 19.31 -5.30
C ARG A 21 16.81 19.65 -4.98
N ARG A 22 16.11 20.36 -5.84
CA ARG A 22 14.68 20.65 -5.68
C ARG A 22 13.84 19.40 -5.85
N TYR A 23 14.15 18.60 -6.85
CA TYR A 23 13.48 17.33 -7.12
C TYR A 23 13.69 16.31 -5.98
N HIS A 24 14.92 16.22 -5.43
CA HIS A 24 15.20 15.38 -4.26
C HIS A 24 14.41 15.81 -3.01
N LYS A 25 14.31 17.11 -2.75
CA LYS A 25 13.49 17.60 -1.63
C LYS A 25 12.00 17.24 -1.81
N VAL A 26 11.49 17.33 -3.03
CA VAL A 26 10.12 16.90 -3.34
C VAL A 26 9.99 15.39 -3.18
N LEU A 27 10.95 14.60 -3.64
CA LEU A 27 10.98 13.14 -3.46
C LEU A 27 11.05 12.74 -1.98
N GLU A 28 11.89 13.38 -1.16
CA GLU A 28 11.94 13.16 0.28
C GLU A 28 10.63 13.54 0.98
N LEU A 29 9.96 14.59 0.50
CA LEU A 29 8.64 14.97 0.98
C LEU A 29 7.60 13.90 0.65
N THR A 30 7.59 13.43 -0.60
CA THR A 30 6.57 12.50 -1.12
C THR A 30 6.82 11.03 -0.75
N HIS A 31 7.96 10.67 -0.18
CA HIS A 31 8.24 9.32 0.33
C HIS A 31 8.14 9.21 1.86
N SER A 32 7.64 10.26 2.54
CA SER A 32 7.45 10.23 3.98
C SER A 32 6.06 9.72 4.34
N THR A 33 5.96 8.51 4.89
CA THR A 33 4.70 7.91 5.38
C THR A 33 4.00 8.79 6.43
N THR A 34 4.75 9.45 7.30
CA THR A 34 4.21 10.37 8.31
C THR A 34 3.51 11.58 7.68
N LYS A 35 4.12 12.17 6.65
CA LYS A 35 3.53 13.32 5.95
C LYS A 35 2.31 12.90 5.14
N ALA A 36 2.36 11.74 4.51
CA ALA A 36 1.23 11.16 3.79
C ALA A 36 0.02 10.95 4.72
N ALA A 37 0.24 10.30 5.87
CA ALA A 37 -0.81 10.15 6.89
C ALA A 37 -1.35 11.50 7.38
N GLY A 38 -0.49 12.51 7.53
CA GLY A 38 -0.91 13.87 7.91
C GLY A 38 -1.80 14.54 6.86
N VAL A 39 -1.47 14.42 5.56
CA VAL A 39 -2.29 14.99 4.47
C VAL A 39 -3.63 14.27 4.36
N MET A 40 -3.64 12.94 4.50
CA MET A 40 -4.86 12.14 4.51
C MET A 40 -5.78 12.51 5.69
N LEU A 41 -5.21 12.64 6.89
CA LEU A 41 -5.95 13.09 8.08
C LEU A 41 -6.52 14.49 7.90
N LEU A 42 -5.74 15.41 7.30
CA LEU A 42 -6.22 16.75 6.97
C LEU A 42 -7.43 16.70 6.02
N GLY A 43 -7.38 15.86 4.99
CA GLY A 43 -8.51 15.65 4.07
C GLY A 43 -9.76 15.18 4.80
N ALA A 44 -9.63 14.22 5.71
CA ALA A 44 -10.73 13.74 6.53
C ALA A 44 -11.29 14.79 7.50
N ILE A 45 -10.42 15.58 8.15
CA ILE A 45 -10.85 16.66 9.04
C ILE A 45 -11.60 17.74 8.23
N VAL A 46 -11.11 18.11 7.05
CA VAL A 46 -11.79 19.06 6.17
C VAL A 46 -13.17 18.53 5.77
N ALA A 47 -13.28 17.26 5.34
CA ALA A 47 -14.56 16.64 5.01
C ALA A 47 -15.54 16.69 6.20
N LEU A 48 -15.05 16.29 7.39
CA LEU A 48 -15.85 16.27 8.61
C LEU A 48 -16.34 17.66 9.03
N VAL A 49 -15.47 18.67 8.92
CA VAL A 49 -15.84 20.07 9.24
C VAL A 49 -16.87 20.58 8.24
N VAL A 50 -16.65 20.38 6.93
CA VAL A 50 -17.58 20.83 5.89
C VAL A 50 -18.93 20.14 6.01
N ALA A 51 -18.96 18.83 6.30
CA ALA A 51 -20.18 18.05 6.50
C ALA A 51 -21.09 18.59 7.64
N ASN A 52 -20.48 19.27 8.63
CA ASN A 52 -21.21 19.80 9.79
C ASN A 52 -21.34 21.34 9.75
N THR A 53 -21.24 21.94 8.55
CA THR A 53 -21.45 23.38 8.32
C THR A 53 -22.57 23.60 7.30
N ALA A 54 -22.99 24.84 7.12
CA ALA A 54 -23.97 25.24 6.09
C ALA A 54 -23.49 24.91 4.65
N ALA A 55 -22.21 24.61 4.45
CA ALA A 55 -21.64 24.24 3.16
C ALA A 55 -21.86 22.75 2.79
N HIS A 56 -22.45 21.92 3.66
CA HIS A 56 -22.65 20.48 3.44
C HIS A 56 -23.40 20.19 2.12
N GLY A 57 -24.51 20.88 1.87
CA GLY A 57 -25.29 20.67 0.64
C GLY A 57 -24.49 20.92 -0.63
N ALA A 58 -23.77 22.05 -0.71
CA ALA A 58 -22.93 22.36 -1.86
C ALA A 58 -21.75 21.39 -2.01
N PHE A 59 -21.19 20.91 -0.90
CA PHE A 59 -20.10 19.92 -0.90
C PHE A 59 -20.55 18.57 -1.42
N THR A 60 -21.70 18.09 -0.96
CA THR A 60 -22.31 16.83 -1.42
C THR A 60 -22.70 16.92 -2.89
N GLU A 61 -23.34 18.03 -3.32
CA GLU A 61 -23.70 18.28 -4.73
C GLU A 61 -22.47 18.28 -5.64
N PHE A 62 -21.37 18.88 -5.20
CA PHE A 62 -20.09 18.85 -5.94
C PHE A 62 -19.62 17.41 -6.20
N TRP A 63 -19.61 16.55 -5.19
CA TRP A 63 -19.16 15.14 -5.36
C TRP A 63 -20.15 14.30 -6.16
N HIS A 64 -21.42 14.65 -6.19
CA HIS A 64 -22.45 13.98 -6.98
C HIS A 64 -22.58 14.57 -8.40
N THR A 65 -21.79 15.61 -8.74
CA THR A 65 -21.77 16.14 -10.10
C THR A 65 -21.42 15.03 -11.08
N GLU A 66 -22.27 14.82 -12.09
CA GLU A 66 -22.08 13.80 -13.10
C GLU A 66 -21.10 14.29 -14.16
N VAL A 67 -20.08 13.49 -14.42
CA VAL A 67 -19.15 13.67 -15.51
C VAL A 67 -19.52 12.67 -16.60
N SER A 68 -19.98 13.17 -17.74
CA SER A 68 -20.33 12.32 -18.87
C SER A 68 -19.12 12.15 -19.79
N PHE A 69 -18.75 10.88 -20.02
CA PHE A 69 -17.77 10.51 -21.04
C PHE A 69 -18.52 9.91 -22.23
N GLY A 70 -18.56 10.61 -23.35
CA GLY A 70 -19.24 10.13 -24.56
C GLY A 70 -18.27 9.86 -25.70
N PHE A 71 -18.38 8.69 -26.31
CA PHE A 71 -17.72 8.37 -27.57
C PHE A 71 -18.78 7.82 -28.55
N GLY A 72 -19.18 8.64 -29.51
CA GLY A 72 -20.25 8.30 -30.47
C GLY A 72 -21.62 8.15 -29.78
N ALA A 73 -22.23 6.99 -29.92
CA ALA A 73 -23.56 6.66 -29.33
C ALA A 73 -23.50 6.14 -27.89
N THR A 74 -22.32 5.88 -27.35
CA THR A 74 -22.16 5.37 -25.97
C THR A 74 -21.83 6.52 -25.04
N HIS A 75 -22.70 6.76 -24.06
CA HIS A 75 -22.49 7.71 -22.99
C HIS A 75 -22.34 6.91 -21.68
N ALA A 76 -21.26 7.14 -20.95
CA ALA A 76 -21.09 6.69 -19.59
C ALA A 76 -21.16 7.91 -18.68
N GLU A 77 -22.13 7.94 -17.79
CA GLU A 77 -22.29 8.97 -16.78
C GLU A 77 -21.80 8.42 -15.44
N MET A 78 -20.93 9.15 -14.79
CA MET A 78 -20.34 8.75 -13.52
C MET A 78 -20.17 9.97 -12.63
N SER A 79 -20.58 9.90 -11.37
CA SER A 79 -20.33 10.99 -10.43
C SER A 79 -18.83 11.09 -10.07
N LEU A 80 -18.39 12.27 -9.65
CA LEU A 80 -17.02 12.46 -9.17
C LEU A 80 -16.67 11.49 -8.02
N ALA A 81 -17.62 11.26 -7.11
CA ALA A 81 -17.45 10.29 -6.03
C ALA A 81 -17.24 8.86 -6.55
N HIS A 82 -18.01 8.43 -7.57
CA HIS A 82 -17.82 7.14 -8.23
C HIS A 82 -16.46 7.03 -8.92
N LEU A 83 -16.02 8.10 -9.60
CA LEU A 83 -14.71 8.14 -10.24
C LEU A 83 -13.59 7.95 -9.22
N ILE A 84 -13.68 8.56 -8.04
CA ILE A 84 -12.69 8.38 -6.98
C ILE A 84 -12.74 6.95 -6.44
N ASN A 85 -13.94 6.44 -6.13
CA ASN A 85 -14.11 5.15 -5.47
C ASN A 85 -13.79 3.96 -6.39
N ASP A 86 -13.98 4.06 -7.70
CA ASP A 86 -13.76 2.97 -8.65
C ASP A 86 -12.44 3.12 -9.42
N VAL A 87 -12.18 4.29 -10.01
CA VAL A 87 -10.99 4.47 -10.87
C VAL A 87 -9.75 4.73 -10.04
N LEU A 88 -9.80 5.73 -9.12
CA LEU A 88 -8.61 6.05 -8.32
C LEU A 88 -8.29 4.95 -7.31
N MET A 89 -9.31 4.31 -6.74
CA MET A 89 -9.08 3.16 -5.86
C MET A 89 -8.56 1.94 -6.62
N ALA A 90 -8.88 1.73 -7.90
CA ALA A 90 -8.23 0.69 -8.69
C ALA A 90 -6.72 0.96 -8.85
N ILE A 91 -6.29 2.23 -8.97
CA ILE A 91 -4.87 2.60 -9.00
C ILE A 91 -4.22 2.39 -7.62
N PHE A 92 -4.94 2.69 -6.52
CA PHE A 92 -4.47 2.35 -5.18
C PHE A 92 -4.26 0.83 -5.02
N PHE A 93 -5.24 0.02 -5.41
CA PHE A 93 -5.12 -1.45 -5.34
C PHE A 93 -4.08 -2.01 -6.31
N LEU A 94 -3.77 -1.32 -7.41
CA LEU A 94 -2.61 -1.65 -8.24
C LEU A 94 -1.30 -1.48 -7.45
N LEU A 95 -1.15 -0.39 -6.69
CA LEU A 95 0.02 -0.19 -5.83
C LEU A 95 0.09 -1.26 -4.74
N VAL A 96 -1.01 -1.49 -4.02
CA VAL A 96 -1.09 -2.55 -2.98
C VAL A 96 -0.74 -3.92 -3.58
N GLY A 97 -1.27 -4.26 -4.76
CA GLY A 97 -0.94 -5.50 -5.46
C GLY A 97 0.55 -5.62 -5.84
N LEU A 98 1.21 -4.50 -6.18
CA LEU A 98 2.67 -4.47 -6.40
C LEU A 98 3.45 -4.66 -5.09
N GLU A 99 3.00 -4.05 -3.99
CA GLU A 99 3.58 -4.25 -2.64
C GLU A 99 3.42 -5.70 -2.18
N ILE A 100 2.22 -6.30 -2.33
CA ILE A 100 1.97 -7.72 -2.06
C ILE A 100 2.95 -8.60 -2.86
N LYS A 101 3.06 -8.35 -4.15
CA LYS A 101 3.96 -9.11 -5.02
C LYS A 101 5.42 -8.95 -4.63
N TYR A 102 5.84 -7.76 -4.19
CA TYR A 102 7.17 -7.52 -3.67
C TYR A 102 7.41 -8.35 -2.40
N GLU A 103 6.51 -8.32 -1.43
CA GLU A 103 6.62 -9.10 -0.19
C GLU A 103 6.67 -10.62 -0.46
N MET A 104 5.93 -11.11 -1.46
CA MET A 104 5.94 -12.52 -1.86
C MET A 104 7.20 -12.94 -2.64
N THR A 105 7.94 -12.00 -3.25
CA THR A 105 9.10 -12.34 -4.11
C THR A 105 10.45 -12.00 -3.49
N VAL A 106 10.54 -10.99 -2.65
CA VAL A 106 11.79 -10.46 -2.08
C VAL A 106 11.64 -10.12 -0.59
N GLY A 107 10.42 -9.85 -0.11
CA GLY A 107 10.13 -9.45 1.27
C GLY A 107 10.05 -10.62 2.26
N GLU A 108 9.51 -10.32 3.44
CA GLU A 108 9.40 -11.25 4.58
C GLU A 108 8.49 -12.46 4.29
N LEU A 109 7.57 -12.36 3.33
CA LEU A 109 6.69 -13.47 2.93
C LEU A 109 7.40 -14.53 2.07
N THR A 110 8.66 -14.35 1.70
CA THR A 110 9.45 -15.35 0.96
C THR A 110 9.94 -16.50 1.84
N ASP A 111 10.23 -16.24 3.11
CA ASP A 111 10.58 -17.28 4.08
C ASP A 111 9.35 -17.68 4.88
N VAL A 112 8.91 -18.93 4.69
CA VAL A 112 7.71 -19.48 5.35
C VAL A 112 7.76 -19.30 6.87
N ARG A 113 8.94 -19.43 7.49
CA ARG A 113 9.09 -19.31 8.96
C ARG A 113 8.89 -17.87 9.43
N GLN A 114 9.31 -16.90 8.65
CA GLN A 114 9.13 -15.46 8.94
C GLN A 114 7.69 -15.02 8.61
N ALA A 115 7.13 -15.54 7.53
CA ALA A 115 5.77 -15.23 7.07
C ALA A 115 4.66 -15.78 8.00
N ILE A 116 4.86 -16.93 8.65
CA ILE A 116 3.83 -17.58 9.47
C ILE A 116 3.29 -16.64 10.55
N LEU A 117 4.14 -15.88 11.24
CA LEU A 117 3.70 -15.02 12.34
C LEU A 117 2.79 -13.89 11.88
N PRO A 118 3.18 -13.01 10.91
CA PRO A 118 2.31 -11.93 10.45
C PRO A 118 1.07 -12.45 9.72
N VAL A 119 1.16 -13.54 8.95
CA VAL A 119 0.00 -14.12 8.25
C VAL A 119 -1.02 -14.70 9.23
N ALA A 120 -0.58 -15.46 10.22
CA ALA A 120 -1.47 -15.97 11.25
C ALA A 120 -2.07 -14.83 12.09
N ALA A 121 -1.27 -13.81 12.41
CA ALA A 121 -1.75 -12.62 13.11
C ALA A 121 -2.83 -11.88 12.29
N ALA A 122 -2.67 -11.77 10.96
CA ALA A 122 -3.68 -11.20 10.06
C ALA A 122 -4.97 -12.04 10.08
N ILE A 123 -4.87 -13.37 9.97
CA ILE A 123 -6.04 -14.25 10.08
C ILE A 123 -6.78 -14.05 11.42
N GLY A 124 -6.05 -13.96 12.53
CA GLY A 124 -6.64 -13.64 13.83
C GLY A 124 -7.27 -12.26 13.88
N GLY A 125 -6.58 -11.27 13.28
CA GLY A 125 -7.05 -9.88 13.11
C GLY A 125 -8.28 -9.72 12.21
N VAL A 126 -8.66 -10.75 11.46
CA VAL A 126 -9.89 -10.83 10.66
C VAL A 126 -10.96 -11.61 11.41
N LEU A 127 -10.66 -12.82 11.90
CA LEU A 127 -11.66 -13.71 12.49
C LEU A 127 -12.29 -13.15 13.78
N MET A 128 -11.48 -12.52 14.63
CA MET A 128 -11.97 -12.00 15.91
C MET A 128 -12.89 -10.78 15.73
N PRO A 129 -12.55 -9.75 14.91
CA PRO A 129 -13.49 -8.66 14.60
C PRO A 129 -14.78 -9.15 13.96
N VAL A 130 -14.69 -10.09 13.01
CA VAL A 130 -15.88 -10.73 12.41
C VAL A 130 -16.76 -11.36 13.48
N GLY A 131 -16.17 -12.15 14.39
CA GLY A 131 -16.90 -12.75 15.50
C GLY A 131 -17.61 -11.72 16.38
N ILE A 132 -16.90 -10.64 16.76
CA ILE A 132 -17.49 -9.54 17.54
C ILE A 132 -18.60 -8.82 16.76
N TYR A 133 -18.38 -8.53 15.49
CA TYR A 133 -19.40 -7.90 14.66
C TYR A 133 -20.68 -8.73 14.59
N LEU A 134 -20.56 -10.02 14.36
CA LEU A 134 -21.68 -10.95 14.29
C LEU A 134 -22.41 -11.10 15.62
N LEU A 135 -21.76 -10.96 16.78
CA LEU A 135 -22.46 -10.96 18.08
C LEU A 135 -23.55 -9.87 18.18
N PHE A 136 -23.35 -8.73 17.52
CA PHE A 136 -24.31 -7.62 17.51
C PHE A 136 -25.26 -7.66 16.30
N ASN A 137 -24.84 -8.23 15.15
CA ASN A 137 -25.53 -8.06 13.87
C ASN A 137 -26.01 -9.38 13.22
N ALA A 138 -25.74 -10.56 13.79
CA ALA A 138 -26.08 -11.83 13.16
C ALA A 138 -27.59 -12.06 12.97
N THR A 139 -28.42 -11.42 13.78
CA THR A 139 -29.90 -11.57 13.74
C THR A 139 -30.56 -10.67 12.72
N ASN A 140 -29.87 -9.67 12.19
CA ASN A 140 -30.45 -8.72 11.22
C ASN A 140 -29.87 -8.95 9.81
N PRO A 141 -30.64 -9.43 8.83
CA PRO A 141 -30.20 -9.70 7.47
C PRO A 141 -29.63 -8.48 6.73
N GLU A 142 -30.12 -7.26 7.08
CA GLU A 142 -29.67 -6.03 6.42
C GLU A 142 -28.29 -5.57 6.90
N THR A 143 -27.97 -5.82 8.16
CA THR A 143 -26.71 -5.37 8.77
C THR A 143 -25.63 -6.46 8.80
N VAL A 144 -26.01 -7.73 8.65
CA VAL A 144 -25.06 -8.86 8.73
C VAL A 144 -23.94 -8.74 7.72
N MET A 145 -24.20 -8.23 6.52
CA MET A 145 -23.19 -8.07 5.46
C MET A 145 -22.04 -7.11 5.82
N GLY A 146 -22.21 -6.25 6.83
CA GLY A 146 -21.16 -5.38 7.32
C GLY A 146 -20.01 -6.06 8.07
N TRP A 147 -19.99 -7.40 8.18
CA TRP A 147 -18.97 -8.14 8.91
C TRP A 147 -17.53 -7.90 8.40
N GLY A 148 -17.36 -7.55 7.12
CA GLY A 148 -16.06 -7.22 6.55
C GLY A 148 -15.54 -5.84 6.93
N VAL A 149 -16.38 -4.92 7.42
CA VAL A 149 -15.96 -3.54 7.74
C VAL A 149 -14.87 -3.48 8.80
N PRO A 150 -14.96 -4.18 9.95
CA PRO A 150 -13.93 -4.13 10.98
C PRO A 150 -12.69 -5.01 10.69
N THR A 151 -12.58 -5.61 9.52
CA THR A 151 -11.45 -6.49 9.19
C THR A 151 -10.27 -5.74 8.58
N ALA A 152 -10.47 -4.62 7.92
CA ALA A 152 -9.43 -3.89 7.20
C ALA A 152 -8.56 -3.03 8.12
N THR A 153 -7.27 -2.88 7.75
CA THR A 153 -6.30 -1.96 8.39
C THR A 153 -5.87 -0.88 7.41
N ASP A 154 -5.78 0.35 7.86
CA ASP A 154 -5.17 1.44 7.11
C ASP A 154 -3.65 1.46 7.34
N ILE A 155 -2.89 0.88 6.40
CA ILE A 155 -1.43 0.78 6.47
C ILE A 155 -0.78 2.16 6.57
N ALA A 156 -1.25 3.11 5.74
CA ALA A 156 -0.66 4.45 5.67
C ALA A 156 -0.76 5.16 7.01
N PHE A 157 -1.92 5.05 7.65
CA PHE A 157 -2.19 5.70 8.93
C PHE A 157 -1.46 4.99 10.08
N ALA A 158 -1.53 3.66 10.15
CA ALA A 158 -0.88 2.87 11.20
C ALA A 158 0.65 3.03 11.18
N LEU A 159 1.29 2.92 10.01
CA LEU A 159 2.73 3.16 9.86
C LEU A 159 3.10 4.63 10.03
N GLY A 160 2.22 5.55 9.65
CA GLY A 160 2.40 6.99 9.88
C GLY A 160 2.49 7.32 11.37
N ILE A 161 1.57 6.78 12.19
CA ILE A 161 1.59 6.92 13.65
C ILE A 161 2.86 6.27 14.23
N LEU A 162 3.21 5.06 13.78
CA LEU A 162 4.41 4.38 14.25
C LEU A 162 5.69 5.17 13.91
N ALA A 163 5.72 5.84 12.76
CA ALA A 163 6.84 6.66 12.32
C ALA A 163 7.03 7.93 13.19
N LEU A 164 5.96 8.46 13.81
CA LEU A 164 6.07 9.57 14.79
C LEU A 164 6.90 9.19 16.02
N LEU A 165 6.95 7.92 16.38
CA LEU A 165 7.75 7.42 17.50
C LEU A 165 9.26 7.35 17.16
N GLY A 166 9.61 7.44 15.87
CA GLY A 166 11.00 7.50 15.40
C GLY A 166 11.83 6.29 15.83
N SER A 167 13.06 6.54 16.29
CA SER A 167 14.03 5.52 16.76
C SER A 167 13.67 4.88 18.11
N ARG A 168 12.54 5.26 18.69
CA ARG A 168 12.11 4.73 19.98
C ARG A 168 11.48 3.35 19.89
N VAL A 169 11.22 2.88 18.68
CA VAL A 169 10.56 1.60 18.40
C VAL A 169 11.50 0.70 17.59
N PRO A 170 11.62 -0.61 17.93
CA PRO A 170 12.47 -1.54 17.21
C PRO A 170 12.12 -1.62 15.71
N ALA A 171 13.14 -1.76 14.85
CA ALA A 171 12.94 -1.94 13.41
C ALA A 171 12.09 -3.17 13.10
N GLY A 172 12.29 -4.30 13.82
CA GLY A 172 11.50 -5.52 13.68
C GLY A 172 10.00 -5.32 13.90
N LEU A 173 9.58 -4.37 14.76
CA LEU A 173 8.15 -4.07 14.94
C LEU A 173 7.55 -3.36 13.72
N ARG A 174 8.31 -2.49 13.06
CA ARG A 174 7.86 -1.81 11.83
C ARG A 174 7.70 -2.81 10.69
N VAL A 175 8.67 -3.71 10.55
CA VAL A 175 8.61 -4.79 9.56
C VAL A 175 7.40 -5.67 9.84
N PHE A 176 7.21 -6.11 11.08
CA PHE A 176 6.04 -6.90 11.46
C PHE A 176 4.72 -6.20 11.13
N LEU A 177 4.55 -4.93 11.54
CA LEU A 177 3.31 -4.19 11.27
C LEU A 177 3.07 -3.98 9.77
N SER A 178 4.13 -3.72 8.99
CA SER A 178 4.05 -3.60 7.53
C SER A 178 3.61 -4.92 6.88
N THR A 179 4.26 -6.04 7.25
CA THR A 179 3.93 -7.36 6.68
C THR A 179 2.56 -7.85 7.13
N LEU A 180 2.19 -7.59 8.39
CA LEU A 180 0.84 -7.85 8.92
C LEU A 180 -0.22 -7.12 8.08
N ALA A 181 -0.01 -5.83 7.82
CA ALA A 181 -0.96 -5.03 7.09
C ALA A 181 -1.06 -5.45 5.60
N VAL A 182 0.05 -5.83 4.97
CA VAL A 182 0.03 -6.42 3.61
C VAL A 182 -0.73 -7.75 3.60
N ALA A 183 -0.55 -8.61 4.62
CA ALA A 183 -1.30 -9.87 4.74
C ALA A 183 -2.80 -9.62 4.98
N ASP A 184 -3.14 -8.60 5.76
CA ASP A 184 -4.50 -8.14 6.04
C ASP A 184 -5.19 -7.63 4.75
N ASP A 185 -4.48 -6.86 3.92
CA ASP A 185 -4.97 -6.39 2.63
C ASP A 185 -5.26 -7.55 1.65
N ILE A 186 -4.44 -8.59 1.65
CA ILE A 186 -4.72 -9.80 0.84
C ILE A 186 -6.05 -10.41 1.24
N VAL A 187 -6.29 -10.55 2.55
CA VAL A 187 -7.55 -11.11 3.05
C VAL A 187 -8.72 -10.18 2.73
N ALA A 188 -8.57 -8.86 2.91
CA ALA A 188 -9.59 -7.87 2.58
C ALA A 188 -9.97 -7.91 1.09
N ILE A 189 -8.98 -7.98 0.18
CA ILE A 189 -9.22 -8.10 -1.26
C ILE A 189 -9.99 -9.38 -1.60
N LEU A 190 -9.63 -10.52 -0.99
CA LEU A 190 -10.33 -11.78 -1.19
C LEU A 190 -11.78 -11.71 -0.67
N VAL A 191 -11.98 -11.10 0.49
CA VAL A 191 -13.31 -10.87 1.07
C VAL A 191 -14.15 -10.01 0.13
N ILE A 192 -13.62 -8.90 -0.36
CA ILE A 192 -14.32 -8.01 -1.29
C ILE A 192 -14.67 -8.77 -2.58
N ALA A 193 -13.73 -9.53 -3.13
CA ALA A 193 -13.93 -10.26 -4.38
C ALA A 193 -15.03 -11.32 -4.30
N VAL A 194 -15.13 -12.03 -3.16
CA VAL A 194 -16.03 -13.19 -3.01
C VAL A 194 -17.40 -12.79 -2.48
N PHE A 195 -17.46 -11.85 -1.53
CA PHE A 195 -18.67 -11.60 -0.76
C PHE A 195 -19.43 -10.31 -1.16
N TYR A 196 -18.75 -9.33 -1.75
CA TYR A 196 -19.35 -8.03 -2.07
C TYR A 196 -19.63 -7.81 -3.56
N GLY A 197 -19.39 -8.81 -4.42
CA GLY A 197 -19.77 -8.73 -5.85
C GLY A 197 -21.28 -8.87 -6.06
N HIS A 198 -21.84 -8.11 -7.01
CA HIS A 198 -23.23 -8.19 -7.42
C HIS A 198 -23.32 -9.05 -8.68
N SER A 199 -24.31 -9.95 -8.76
CA SER A 199 -24.71 -10.78 -9.91
C SER A 199 -23.73 -10.76 -11.13
N PRO A 200 -22.62 -11.49 -11.10
CA PRO A 200 -21.56 -11.32 -12.09
C PRO A 200 -22.01 -11.74 -13.49
N SER A 201 -21.77 -10.89 -14.49
CA SER A 201 -21.96 -11.23 -15.91
C SER A 201 -20.84 -12.15 -16.38
N MET A 202 -21.17 -13.42 -16.66
CA MET A 202 -20.21 -14.42 -17.11
C MET A 202 -19.53 -14.04 -18.43
N MET A 203 -20.23 -13.31 -19.31
CA MET A 203 -19.67 -12.84 -20.57
C MET A 203 -18.49 -11.87 -20.34
N TRP A 204 -18.68 -10.89 -19.45
CA TRP A 204 -17.62 -9.91 -19.16
C TRP A 204 -16.49 -10.50 -18.33
N LEU A 205 -16.78 -11.47 -17.46
CA LEU A 205 -15.75 -12.24 -16.76
C LEU A 205 -14.91 -13.08 -17.73
N ALA A 206 -15.53 -13.71 -18.72
CA ALA A 206 -14.81 -14.42 -19.77
C ALA A 206 -13.93 -13.46 -20.59
N ALA A 207 -14.44 -12.27 -20.94
CA ALA A 207 -13.63 -11.23 -21.59
C ALA A 207 -12.45 -10.81 -20.71
N ALA A 208 -12.66 -10.57 -19.41
CA ALA A 208 -11.59 -10.26 -18.47
C ALA A 208 -10.53 -11.37 -18.38
N ALA A 209 -10.96 -12.64 -18.39
CA ALA A 209 -10.05 -13.78 -18.40
C ALA A 209 -9.20 -13.83 -19.69
N VAL A 210 -9.77 -13.54 -20.86
CA VAL A 210 -9.02 -13.42 -22.12
C VAL A 210 -7.98 -12.29 -22.05
N VAL A 211 -8.39 -11.13 -21.56
CA VAL A 211 -7.45 -9.99 -21.36
C VAL A 211 -6.34 -10.36 -20.38
N MET A 212 -6.65 -11.11 -19.32
CA MET A 212 -5.66 -11.61 -18.39
C MET A 212 -4.66 -12.56 -19.03
N VAL A 213 -5.11 -13.44 -19.95
CA VAL A 213 -4.21 -14.30 -20.75
C VAL A 213 -3.28 -13.45 -21.61
N VAL A 214 -3.77 -12.36 -22.23
CA VAL A 214 -2.93 -11.42 -22.99
C VAL A 214 -1.87 -10.77 -22.09
N LEU A 215 -2.23 -10.33 -20.87
CA LEU A 215 -1.28 -9.76 -19.90
C LEU A 215 -0.20 -10.78 -19.49
N VAL A 216 -0.60 -12.03 -19.25
CA VAL A 216 0.35 -13.13 -18.95
C VAL A 216 1.24 -13.42 -20.16
N ALA A 217 0.72 -13.39 -21.38
CA ALA A 217 1.51 -13.54 -22.59
C ALA A 217 2.53 -12.43 -22.75
N LEU A 218 2.17 -11.15 -22.51
CA LEU A 218 3.10 -10.04 -22.49
C LEU A 218 4.22 -10.24 -21.47
N ASN A 219 3.91 -10.79 -20.29
CA ASN A 219 4.92 -11.12 -19.28
C ASN A 219 5.85 -12.25 -19.77
N ARG A 220 5.30 -13.31 -20.34
CA ARG A 220 6.06 -14.46 -20.87
C ARG A 220 6.94 -14.09 -22.07
N THR A 221 6.50 -13.15 -22.91
CA THR A 221 7.28 -12.63 -24.04
C THR A 221 8.31 -11.56 -23.64
N HIS A 222 8.51 -11.35 -22.33
CA HIS A 222 9.54 -10.46 -21.79
C HIS A 222 9.40 -9.00 -22.24
N VAL A 223 8.18 -8.49 -22.36
CA VAL A 223 7.93 -7.08 -22.62
C VAL A 223 8.18 -6.26 -21.36
N TYR A 224 9.24 -5.44 -21.33
CA TYR A 224 9.61 -4.61 -20.15
C TYR A 224 9.06 -3.18 -20.18
N SER A 225 8.36 -2.82 -21.25
CA SER A 225 7.65 -1.54 -21.31
C SER A 225 6.39 -1.59 -20.45
N LEU A 226 6.15 -0.54 -19.65
CA LEU A 226 4.94 -0.43 -18.83
C LEU A 226 3.69 -0.07 -19.63
N VAL A 227 3.86 0.64 -20.75
CA VAL A 227 2.74 1.17 -21.55
C VAL A 227 1.78 0.07 -22.02
N PRO A 228 2.22 -1.05 -22.61
CA PRO A 228 1.32 -2.14 -23.01
C PRO A 228 0.53 -2.72 -21.82
N TYR A 229 1.16 -2.89 -20.65
CA TYR A 229 0.47 -3.39 -19.46
C TYR A 229 -0.61 -2.43 -18.96
N LEU A 230 -0.33 -1.11 -18.96
CA LEU A 230 -1.30 -0.13 -18.52
C LEU A 230 -2.48 -0.01 -19.51
N LEU A 231 -2.23 -0.07 -20.81
CA LEU A 231 -3.30 -0.04 -21.82
C LEU A 231 -4.19 -1.29 -21.74
N VAL A 232 -3.59 -2.48 -21.74
CA VAL A 232 -4.33 -3.74 -21.59
C VAL A 232 -4.97 -3.85 -20.21
N GLY A 233 -4.32 -3.29 -19.16
CA GLY A 233 -4.86 -3.18 -17.81
C GLY A 233 -6.10 -2.29 -17.73
N ALA A 234 -6.16 -1.20 -18.48
CA ALA A 234 -7.36 -0.36 -18.59
C ALA A 234 -8.53 -1.13 -19.22
N VAL A 235 -8.25 -1.98 -20.23
CA VAL A 235 -9.27 -2.88 -20.81
C VAL A 235 -9.70 -3.93 -19.80
N LEU A 236 -8.77 -4.50 -19.02
CA LEU A 236 -9.09 -5.41 -17.92
C LEU A 236 -10.03 -4.75 -16.89
N TRP A 237 -9.67 -3.55 -16.47
CA TRP A 237 -10.49 -2.77 -15.54
C TRP A 237 -11.91 -2.56 -16.07
N TYR A 238 -12.04 -2.16 -17.34
CA TYR A 238 -13.34 -1.97 -17.98
C TYR A 238 -14.16 -3.28 -18.06
N CYS A 239 -13.55 -4.40 -18.41
CA CYS A 239 -14.22 -5.70 -18.43
C CYS A 239 -14.71 -6.13 -17.04
N ILE A 240 -13.90 -5.91 -15.98
CA ILE A 240 -14.28 -6.23 -14.60
C ILE A 240 -15.39 -5.27 -14.13
N PHE A 241 -15.28 -3.97 -14.42
CA PHE A 241 -16.32 -2.98 -14.12
C PHE A 241 -17.67 -3.38 -14.74
N MET A 242 -17.70 -3.75 -16.01
CA MET A 242 -18.91 -4.19 -16.70
C MET A 242 -19.40 -5.57 -16.25
N SER A 243 -18.59 -6.35 -15.56
CA SER A 243 -18.98 -7.67 -15.06
C SER A 243 -19.83 -7.63 -13.79
N GLY A 244 -19.94 -6.48 -13.10
CA GLY A 244 -20.62 -6.37 -11.79
C GLY A 244 -19.74 -6.81 -10.61
N VAL A 245 -18.49 -7.21 -10.88
CA VAL A 245 -17.48 -7.43 -9.85
C VAL A 245 -16.78 -6.09 -9.55
N HIS A 246 -16.33 -5.87 -8.32
CA HIS A 246 -15.65 -4.62 -7.95
C HIS A 246 -14.44 -4.35 -8.82
N SER A 247 -14.45 -3.20 -9.49
CA SER A 247 -13.47 -2.76 -10.46
C SER A 247 -12.04 -2.68 -9.89
N THR A 248 -11.92 -2.47 -8.57
CA THR A 248 -10.65 -2.39 -7.84
C THR A 248 -9.80 -3.65 -7.91
N ILE A 249 -10.44 -4.84 -8.08
CA ILE A 249 -9.75 -6.13 -8.22
C ILE A 249 -8.88 -6.16 -9.48
N ALA A 250 -9.26 -5.42 -10.53
CA ALA A 250 -8.48 -5.29 -11.75
C ALA A 250 -7.07 -4.74 -11.48
N GLY A 251 -6.94 -3.78 -10.55
CA GLY A 251 -5.64 -3.24 -10.14
C GLY A 251 -4.71 -4.31 -9.60
N VAL A 252 -5.22 -5.15 -8.70
CA VAL A 252 -4.45 -6.26 -8.09
C VAL A 252 -4.06 -7.30 -9.13
N LEU A 253 -5.00 -7.72 -10.00
CA LEU A 253 -4.73 -8.68 -11.06
C LEU A 253 -3.67 -8.16 -12.03
N LEU A 254 -3.74 -6.87 -12.40
CA LEU A 254 -2.73 -6.22 -13.23
C LEU A 254 -1.36 -6.20 -12.54
N ALA A 255 -1.28 -5.92 -11.26
CA ALA A 255 -0.04 -5.95 -10.49
C ALA A 255 0.65 -7.31 -10.57
N PHE A 256 -0.12 -8.40 -10.41
CA PHE A 256 0.41 -9.75 -10.53
C PHE A 256 0.88 -10.10 -11.95
N ALA A 257 0.28 -9.50 -12.98
CA ALA A 257 0.69 -9.70 -14.37
C ALA A 257 1.99 -8.96 -14.74
N ILE A 258 2.30 -7.80 -14.14
CA ILE A 258 3.51 -7.01 -14.45
C ILE A 258 4.78 -7.72 -13.98
N PRO A 259 5.87 -7.82 -14.79
CA PRO A 259 7.10 -8.51 -14.39
C PRO A 259 7.80 -7.87 -13.19
N SER A 260 8.16 -8.70 -12.18
CA SER A 260 8.90 -8.29 -10.98
C SER A 260 10.38 -8.67 -10.99
N ARG A 261 10.83 -9.40 -12.00
CA ARG A 261 12.23 -9.81 -12.13
C ARG A 261 12.88 -9.14 -13.34
N SER A 262 14.15 -8.73 -13.18
CA SER A 262 14.99 -8.34 -14.32
C SER A 262 15.67 -9.57 -14.90
N HIS A 263 15.73 -9.70 -16.22
CA HIS A 263 16.54 -10.74 -16.87
C HIS A 263 17.98 -10.27 -17.16
N VAL A 264 18.26 -8.99 -16.92
CA VAL A 264 19.60 -8.45 -17.14
C VAL A 264 20.47 -8.81 -15.94
N LYS A 265 21.45 -9.68 -16.15
CA LYS A 265 22.45 -10.02 -15.13
C LYS A 265 23.34 -8.81 -14.87
N LEU A 266 23.58 -8.48 -13.60
CA LEU A 266 24.38 -7.31 -13.22
C LEU A 266 25.79 -7.33 -13.83
N LYS A 267 26.47 -8.50 -13.85
CA LYS A 267 27.79 -8.65 -14.43
C LYS A 267 27.81 -8.32 -15.92
N SER A 268 26.82 -8.84 -16.67
CA SER A 268 26.69 -8.56 -18.11
C SER A 268 26.34 -7.08 -18.38
N PHE A 269 25.53 -6.47 -17.52
CA PHE A 269 25.23 -5.03 -17.61
C PHE A 269 26.48 -4.19 -17.32
N ALA A 270 27.24 -4.53 -16.28
CA ALA A 270 28.43 -3.77 -15.90
C ALA A 270 29.51 -3.78 -16.99
N SER A 271 29.82 -4.95 -17.58
CA SER A 271 30.77 -5.03 -18.70
C SER A 271 30.28 -4.27 -19.93
N TRP A 272 29.03 -4.52 -20.33
CA TRP A 272 28.42 -3.87 -21.50
C TRP A 272 28.32 -2.34 -21.32
N SER A 273 27.94 -1.85 -20.13
CA SER A 273 27.84 -0.41 -19.87
C SER A 273 29.20 0.28 -19.89
N GLY A 274 30.26 -0.38 -19.39
CA GLY A 274 31.61 0.14 -19.47
C GLY A 274 32.09 0.33 -20.91
N GLU A 275 31.83 -0.66 -21.79
CA GLU A 275 32.13 -0.54 -23.22
C GLU A 275 31.36 0.60 -23.89
N ARG A 276 30.04 0.76 -23.58
CA ARG A 276 29.21 1.81 -24.16
C ARG A 276 29.57 3.22 -23.66
N VAL A 277 30.01 3.35 -22.41
CA VAL A 277 30.53 4.62 -21.89
C VAL A 277 31.79 5.00 -22.63
N LYS A 278 32.71 4.05 -22.86
CA LYS A 278 33.96 4.27 -23.61
C LYS A 278 33.66 4.64 -25.06
N GLU A 279 32.73 3.96 -25.73
CA GLU A 279 32.29 4.29 -27.08
C GLU A 279 31.68 5.71 -27.16
N ALA A 280 30.90 6.10 -26.14
CA ALA A 280 30.36 7.45 -26.06
C ALA A 280 31.45 8.50 -25.85
N GLU A 281 32.47 8.20 -25.03
CA GLU A 281 33.61 9.07 -24.80
C GLU A 281 34.43 9.26 -26.09
N GLU A 282 34.69 8.18 -26.83
CA GLU A 282 35.43 8.19 -28.09
C GLU A 282 34.69 8.92 -29.24
N SER A 283 33.35 8.90 -29.21
CA SER A 283 32.50 9.56 -30.23
C SER A 283 32.13 11.00 -29.88
N TYR A 284 32.48 11.48 -28.69
CA TYR A 284 32.20 12.84 -28.28
C TYR A 284 33.23 13.84 -28.86
N VAL A 285 32.74 14.85 -29.57
CA VAL A 285 33.57 15.92 -30.11
C VAL A 285 33.39 17.16 -29.23
N PRO A 286 34.44 17.60 -28.51
CA PRO A 286 34.41 18.86 -27.77
C PRO A 286 34.14 20.04 -28.70
N ASP A 287 33.43 21.06 -28.19
CA ASP A 287 33.09 22.31 -28.89
C ASP A 287 32.04 22.19 -30.03
N GLU A 288 31.54 20.99 -30.35
CA GLU A 288 30.40 20.83 -31.24
C GLU A 288 29.08 20.70 -30.46
N PRO A 289 27.98 21.30 -30.97
CA PRO A 289 26.67 21.12 -30.34
C PRO A 289 26.27 19.64 -30.25
N VAL A 290 25.93 19.18 -29.05
CA VAL A 290 25.57 17.77 -28.77
C VAL A 290 24.46 17.25 -29.67
N ILE A 291 23.52 18.12 -30.08
CA ILE A 291 22.40 17.77 -30.96
C ILE A 291 22.85 17.28 -32.36
N GLY A 292 24.05 17.67 -32.80
CA GLY A 292 24.63 17.26 -34.09
C GLY A 292 25.43 15.95 -34.01
N GLN A 293 25.74 15.45 -32.78
CA GLN A 293 26.60 14.30 -32.57
C GLN A 293 25.78 13.00 -32.52
N THR A 294 25.41 12.48 -33.68
CA THR A 294 24.51 11.34 -33.83
C THR A 294 25.03 10.06 -33.15
N ASP A 295 26.32 9.76 -33.25
CA ASP A 295 26.93 8.53 -32.72
C ASP A 295 27.04 8.60 -31.19
N TYR A 296 27.43 9.74 -30.64
CA TYR A 296 27.41 10.01 -29.21
C TYR A 296 25.99 9.85 -28.64
N LEU A 297 25.01 10.52 -29.24
CA LEU A 297 23.60 10.44 -28.83
C LEU A 297 23.03 9.03 -28.94
N ALA A 298 23.42 8.25 -29.98
CA ALA A 298 23.01 6.88 -30.14
C ALA A 298 23.56 6.00 -28.99
N SER A 299 24.85 6.14 -28.62
CA SER A 299 25.48 5.40 -27.55
C SER A 299 24.86 5.73 -26.18
N VAL A 300 24.68 7.02 -25.88
CA VAL A 300 24.01 7.47 -24.63
C VAL A 300 22.56 7.01 -24.57
N THR A 301 21.83 7.06 -25.67
CA THR A 301 20.42 6.60 -25.74
C THR A 301 20.31 5.10 -25.53
N ARG A 302 21.23 4.31 -26.10
CA ARG A 302 21.31 2.85 -25.86
C ARG A 302 21.60 2.55 -24.41
N LEU A 303 22.57 3.24 -23.80
CA LEU A 303 22.89 3.10 -22.37
C LEU A 303 21.69 3.41 -21.50
N ALA A 304 21.00 4.53 -21.72
CA ALA A 304 19.80 4.90 -20.99
C ALA A 304 18.66 3.88 -21.16
N ARG A 305 18.48 3.31 -22.35
CA ARG A 305 17.45 2.29 -22.63
C ARG A 305 17.71 1.00 -21.88
N VAL A 306 18.95 0.48 -21.91
CA VAL A 306 19.29 -0.76 -21.23
C VAL A 306 19.32 -0.57 -19.71
N SER A 307 19.82 0.56 -19.20
CA SER A 307 19.76 0.90 -17.77
C SER A 307 18.34 0.86 -17.22
N ARG A 308 17.36 1.30 -18.00
CA ARG A 308 15.94 1.21 -17.62
C ARG A 308 15.44 -0.24 -17.52
N GLN A 309 16.05 -1.19 -18.23
CA GLN A 309 15.64 -2.61 -18.20
C GLN A 309 16.24 -3.36 -17.01
N VAL A 310 17.31 -2.85 -16.41
CA VAL A 310 17.90 -3.43 -15.19
C VAL A 310 16.93 -3.36 -14.03
N VAL A 311 16.16 -2.28 -13.92
CA VAL A 311 15.14 -2.13 -12.87
C VAL A 311 13.83 -2.78 -13.34
N PRO A 312 13.28 -3.75 -12.58
CA PRO A 312 12.04 -4.43 -12.95
C PRO A 312 10.88 -3.43 -13.19
N PRO A 313 9.99 -3.71 -14.17
CA PRO A 313 8.83 -2.87 -14.44
C PRO A 313 7.94 -2.64 -13.22
N ALA A 314 7.69 -3.68 -12.42
CA ALA A 314 6.90 -3.59 -11.18
C ALA A 314 7.47 -2.54 -10.22
N THR A 315 8.77 -2.60 -9.92
CA THR A 315 9.45 -1.64 -9.03
C THR A 315 9.44 -0.22 -9.59
N ARG A 316 9.56 -0.06 -10.91
CA ARG A 316 9.47 1.27 -11.55
C ARG A 316 8.08 1.86 -11.42
N LEU A 317 7.05 1.04 -11.58
CA LEU A 317 5.66 1.48 -11.47
C LEU A 317 5.32 1.82 -10.02
N GLU A 318 5.66 0.95 -9.07
CA GLU A 318 5.48 1.16 -7.64
C GLU A 318 6.05 2.52 -7.19
N ARG A 319 7.33 2.79 -7.52
CA ARG A 319 7.98 4.06 -7.18
C ARG A 319 7.30 5.29 -7.78
N ARG A 320 6.70 5.16 -8.98
CA ARG A 320 5.98 6.25 -9.63
C ARG A 320 4.59 6.45 -9.06
N LEU A 321 3.90 5.37 -8.70
CA LEU A 321 2.55 5.44 -8.14
C LEU A 321 2.54 5.92 -6.70
N TYR A 322 3.58 5.59 -5.92
CA TYR A 322 3.64 5.90 -4.49
C TYR A 322 3.28 7.35 -4.13
N PRO A 323 3.90 8.39 -4.73
CA PRO A 323 3.55 9.77 -4.42
C PRO A 323 2.10 10.12 -4.76
N TRP A 324 1.61 9.65 -5.89
CA TRP A 324 0.24 9.92 -6.34
C TRP A 324 -0.80 9.26 -5.46
N VAL A 325 -0.55 8.01 -5.07
CA VAL A 325 -1.47 7.26 -4.22
C VAL A 325 -1.55 7.88 -2.83
N TYR A 326 -0.41 8.10 -2.20
CA TYR A 326 -0.38 8.53 -0.81
C TYR A 326 -0.65 10.04 -0.61
N PHE A 327 -0.38 10.89 -1.60
CA PHE A 327 -0.55 12.35 -1.48
C PHE A 327 -1.72 12.92 -2.28
N VAL A 328 -2.32 12.15 -3.18
CA VAL A 328 -3.46 12.60 -3.99
C VAL A 328 -4.64 11.66 -3.83
N ILE A 329 -4.50 10.37 -4.14
CA ILE A 329 -5.63 9.43 -4.19
C ILE A 329 -6.23 9.21 -2.81
N LEU A 330 -5.43 8.80 -1.82
CA LEU A 330 -5.93 8.56 -0.47
C LEU A 330 -6.48 9.80 0.23
N PRO A 331 -5.83 10.99 0.14
CA PRO A 331 -6.43 12.23 0.64
C PRO A 331 -7.75 12.62 -0.04
N LEU A 332 -7.85 12.45 -1.37
CA LEU A 332 -9.11 12.69 -2.09
C LEU A 332 -10.18 11.69 -1.67
N PHE A 333 -9.81 10.41 -1.53
CA PHE A 333 -10.73 9.39 -1.02
C PHE A 333 -11.21 9.72 0.40
N ALA A 334 -10.30 10.12 1.29
CA ALA A 334 -10.66 10.54 2.64
C ALA A 334 -11.58 11.78 2.63
N LEU A 335 -11.27 12.77 1.78
CA LEU A 335 -12.08 13.98 1.62
C LEU A 335 -13.50 13.67 1.13
N THR A 336 -13.64 12.77 0.16
CA THR A 336 -14.95 12.40 -0.42
C THR A 336 -15.76 11.49 0.51
N ASN A 337 -15.10 10.60 1.25
CA ASN A 337 -15.79 9.52 1.97
C ASN A 337 -15.87 9.72 3.49
N ALA A 338 -15.10 10.64 4.09
CA ALA A 338 -15.22 10.99 5.50
C ALA A 338 -16.32 12.06 5.75
N ASP A 339 -17.21 12.24 4.79
CA ASP A 339 -18.39 13.10 4.88
C ASP A 339 -19.42 12.49 5.84
N VAL A 340 -19.43 12.98 7.08
CA VAL A 340 -20.32 12.50 8.15
C VAL A 340 -20.96 13.68 8.86
N ALA A 341 -22.27 13.82 8.64
CA ALA A 341 -23.10 14.86 9.25
C ALA A 341 -23.60 14.40 10.64
N PHE A 342 -22.81 14.65 11.69
CA PHE A 342 -23.20 14.27 13.07
C PHE A 342 -24.43 14.99 13.59
N MET A 343 -24.78 16.16 13.03
CA MET A 343 -25.88 16.97 13.52
C MET A 343 -27.26 16.50 13.03
N GLU A 344 -27.30 15.64 12.01
CA GLU A 344 -28.52 15.19 11.38
C GLU A 344 -29.18 14.00 12.10
N VAL A 345 -28.41 13.23 12.88
CA VAL A 345 -28.91 12.04 13.58
C VAL A 345 -28.60 12.16 15.07
N PRO A 346 -29.59 11.85 15.97
CA PRO A 346 -29.34 11.85 17.40
C PRO A 346 -28.18 10.92 17.79
N ALA A 347 -27.24 11.44 18.56
CA ALA A 347 -26.05 10.69 18.95
C ALA A 347 -26.40 9.38 19.71
N GLY A 348 -27.51 9.36 20.45
CA GLY A 348 -28.01 8.18 21.15
C GLY A 348 -28.34 7.02 20.21
N ASP A 349 -28.95 7.31 19.06
CA ASP A 349 -29.39 6.31 18.09
C ASP A 349 -28.17 5.72 17.35
N ILE A 350 -27.17 6.55 17.06
CA ILE A 350 -25.90 6.10 16.46
C ILE A 350 -25.15 5.17 17.41
N LEU A 351 -24.94 5.59 18.66
CA LEU A 351 -24.14 4.84 19.64
C LEU A 351 -24.77 3.52 20.09
N SER A 352 -26.13 3.43 20.05
CA SER A 352 -26.85 2.20 20.37
C SER A 352 -27.02 1.26 19.18
N SER A 353 -26.67 1.72 17.96
CA SER A 353 -26.79 0.90 16.75
C SER A 353 -25.91 -0.36 16.81
N PRO A 354 -26.44 -1.55 16.46
CA PRO A 354 -25.65 -2.77 16.36
C PRO A 354 -24.47 -2.65 15.40
N ILE A 355 -24.60 -1.87 14.30
CA ILE A 355 -23.52 -1.59 13.36
C ILE A 355 -22.41 -0.84 14.06
N PHE A 356 -22.74 0.25 14.80
CA PHE A 356 -21.74 1.01 15.53
C PHE A 356 -20.99 0.13 16.53
N LEU A 357 -21.70 -0.62 17.36
CA LEU A 357 -21.11 -1.48 18.38
C LEU A 357 -20.23 -2.58 17.74
N GLY A 358 -20.72 -3.22 16.69
CA GLY A 358 -19.99 -4.27 15.98
C GLY A 358 -18.69 -3.76 15.33
N VAL A 359 -18.73 -2.62 14.65
CA VAL A 359 -17.55 -2.03 14.01
C VAL A 359 -16.57 -1.47 15.04
N PHE A 360 -17.06 -0.70 16.01
CA PHE A 360 -16.23 -0.07 17.02
C PHE A 360 -15.49 -1.09 17.88
N PHE A 361 -16.20 -2.04 18.48
CA PHE A 361 -15.57 -3.08 19.30
C PHE A 361 -14.78 -4.08 18.45
N GLY A 362 -15.19 -4.34 17.21
CA GLY A 362 -14.45 -5.14 16.26
C GLY A 362 -13.05 -4.58 16.01
N LEU A 363 -12.93 -3.28 15.76
CA LEU A 363 -11.65 -2.61 15.49
C LEU A 363 -10.82 -2.38 16.76
N VAL A 364 -11.44 -1.85 17.84
CA VAL A 364 -10.71 -1.42 19.05
C VAL A 364 -10.32 -2.61 19.93
N VAL A 365 -11.14 -3.64 19.99
CA VAL A 365 -10.94 -4.81 20.88
C VAL A 365 -10.66 -6.06 20.05
N GLY A 366 -11.49 -6.34 19.07
CA GLY A 366 -11.44 -7.59 18.30
C GLY A 366 -10.12 -7.73 17.55
N LYS A 367 -9.72 -6.72 16.83
CA LYS A 367 -8.53 -6.76 16.00
C LYS A 367 -7.25 -6.92 16.85
N PRO A 368 -7.00 -6.10 17.87
CA PRO A 368 -5.85 -6.32 18.76
C PRO A 368 -5.87 -7.68 19.46
N ALA A 369 -7.04 -8.11 19.93
CA ALA A 369 -7.17 -9.40 20.59
C ALA A 369 -6.87 -10.58 19.64
N GLY A 370 -7.38 -10.53 18.41
CA GLY A 370 -7.15 -11.54 17.39
C GLY A 370 -5.69 -11.63 16.96
N ILE A 371 -5.05 -10.48 16.70
CA ILE A 371 -3.62 -10.38 16.38
C ILE A 371 -2.78 -10.98 17.51
N MET A 372 -3.04 -10.58 18.76
CA MET A 372 -2.29 -11.06 19.91
C MET A 372 -2.49 -12.55 20.18
N LEU A 373 -3.74 -13.02 20.09
CA LEU A 373 -4.08 -14.43 20.33
C LEU A 373 -3.36 -15.36 19.34
N MET A 374 -3.47 -15.06 18.03
CA MET A 374 -2.84 -15.87 17.01
C MET A 374 -1.31 -15.78 17.07
N SER A 375 -0.76 -14.60 17.31
CA SER A 375 0.68 -14.44 17.52
C SER A 375 1.16 -15.27 18.73
N PHE A 376 0.41 -15.26 19.83
CA PHE A 376 0.74 -16.07 21.01
C PHE A 376 0.70 -17.56 20.71
N ILE A 377 -0.31 -18.05 20.00
CA ILE A 377 -0.44 -19.46 19.61
C ILE A 377 0.78 -19.86 18.75
N ILE A 378 1.12 -19.09 17.72
CA ILE A 378 2.22 -19.39 16.79
C ILE A 378 3.57 -19.43 17.50
N VAL A 379 3.84 -18.46 18.38
CA VAL A 379 5.10 -18.44 19.15
C VAL A 379 5.16 -19.56 20.18
N LYS A 380 4.04 -19.85 20.87
CA LYS A 380 3.98 -20.94 21.86
C LYS A 380 4.13 -22.33 21.24
N THR A 381 3.60 -22.53 20.03
CA THR A 381 3.77 -23.77 19.27
C THR A 381 5.15 -23.89 18.60
N LYS A 382 6.01 -22.87 18.74
CA LYS A 382 7.37 -22.80 18.16
C LYS A 382 7.38 -22.87 16.62
N LEU A 383 6.27 -22.53 15.97
CA LEU A 383 6.19 -22.46 14.52
C LEU A 383 6.93 -21.22 13.99
N SER A 384 6.97 -20.13 14.78
CA SER A 384 7.75 -18.94 14.50
C SER A 384 8.24 -18.31 15.80
N THR A 385 9.09 -17.28 15.70
CA THR A 385 9.61 -16.50 16.83
C THR A 385 9.19 -15.05 16.70
N LEU A 386 9.22 -14.30 17.81
CA LEU A 386 9.06 -12.85 17.75
C LEU A 386 10.17 -12.22 16.91
N PRO A 387 9.89 -11.10 16.19
CA PRO A 387 10.89 -10.37 15.44
C PRO A 387 12.04 -9.87 16.35
N GLU A 388 13.19 -9.59 15.76
CA GLU A 388 14.37 -9.13 16.50
C GLU A 388 14.08 -7.89 17.34
N ASN A 389 14.50 -7.90 18.58
CA ASN A 389 14.32 -6.83 19.57
C ASN A 389 12.85 -6.48 19.89
N VAL A 390 11.89 -7.32 19.50
CA VAL A 390 10.46 -7.14 19.77
C VAL A 390 10.04 -8.04 20.94
N ASN A 391 9.27 -7.49 21.87
CA ASN A 391 8.65 -8.21 22.99
C ASN A 391 7.11 -8.13 22.90
N TRP A 392 6.42 -8.87 23.78
CA TRP A 392 4.95 -8.92 23.77
C TRP A 392 4.27 -7.55 23.98
N SER A 393 4.90 -6.63 24.71
CA SER A 393 4.38 -5.27 24.85
C SER A 393 4.48 -4.49 23.52
N HIS A 394 5.57 -4.66 22.77
CA HIS A 394 5.68 -4.09 21.43
C HIS A 394 4.60 -4.65 20.49
N MET A 395 4.38 -5.99 20.54
CA MET A 395 3.34 -6.66 19.76
C MET A 395 1.94 -6.11 20.09
N LEU A 396 1.63 -5.89 21.37
CA LEU A 396 0.36 -5.30 21.77
C LEU A 396 0.19 -3.87 21.21
N GLY A 397 1.25 -3.07 21.25
CA GLY A 397 1.22 -1.73 20.65
C GLY A 397 0.99 -1.74 19.15
N ALA A 398 1.65 -2.67 18.42
CA ALA A 398 1.41 -2.86 16.99
C ALA A 398 -0.01 -3.38 16.71
N ALA A 399 -0.51 -4.29 17.53
CA ALA A 399 -1.86 -4.83 17.43
C ALA A 399 -2.94 -3.74 17.64
N LEU A 400 -2.73 -2.82 18.59
CA LEU A 400 -3.60 -1.65 18.78
C LEU A 400 -3.60 -0.75 17.55
N LEU A 401 -2.41 -0.47 16.96
CA LEU A 401 -2.32 0.29 15.70
C LEU A 401 -2.97 -0.44 14.53
N GLY A 402 -2.95 -1.77 14.52
CA GLY A 402 -3.70 -2.59 13.56
C GLY A 402 -5.21 -2.38 13.59
N GLY A 403 -5.76 -1.90 14.72
CA GLY A 403 -7.17 -1.52 14.85
C GLY A 403 -7.55 -0.21 14.13
N VAL A 404 -6.59 0.51 13.54
CA VAL A 404 -6.87 1.70 12.73
C VAL A 404 -7.33 1.25 11.34
N GLY A 405 -8.63 1.25 11.10
CA GLY A 405 -9.22 0.81 9.82
C GLY A 405 -9.44 1.93 8.80
N PHE A 406 -9.68 3.13 9.28
CA PHE A 406 -9.97 4.40 8.60
C PHE A 406 -10.39 4.26 7.12
N THR A 407 -9.51 4.61 6.15
CA THR A 407 -9.88 4.65 4.72
C THR A 407 -10.31 3.29 4.19
N MET A 408 -9.64 2.21 4.59
CA MET A 408 -9.95 0.86 4.11
C MET A 408 -11.27 0.35 4.68
N SER A 409 -11.54 0.58 5.97
CA SER A 409 -12.83 0.22 6.56
C SER A 409 -13.99 1.04 5.98
N ILE A 410 -13.79 2.34 5.69
CA ILE A 410 -14.79 3.17 5.00
C ILE A 410 -15.06 2.63 3.60
N PHE A 411 -14.00 2.23 2.86
CA PHE A 411 -14.15 1.63 1.55
C PHE A 411 -15.01 0.36 1.61
N VAL A 412 -14.72 -0.54 2.55
CA VAL A 412 -15.51 -1.77 2.74
C VAL A 412 -16.95 -1.44 3.19
N ALA A 413 -17.17 -0.42 4.02
CA ALA A 413 -18.50 -0.02 4.45
C ALA A 413 -19.37 0.46 3.28
N ASN A 414 -18.79 1.24 2.35
CA ASN A 414 -19.48 1.68 1.13
C ASN A 414 -19.87 0.50 0.21
N LEU A 415 -19.13 -0.62 0.27
CA LEU A 415 -19.42 -1.83 -0.50
C LEU A 415 -20.42 -2.76 0.21
N ALA A 416 -20.39 -2.76 1.55
CA ALA A 416 -21.18 -3.67 2.37
C ALA A 416 -22.64 -3.25 2.53
N PHE A 417 -22.90 -1.94 2.51
CA PHE A 417 -24.23 -1.41 2.76
C PHE A 417 -24.77 -0.64 1.56
N ALA A 418 -25.98 -0.98 1.14
CA ALA A 418 -26.72 -0.24 0.10
C ALA A 418 -27.43 0.99 0.68
N ASP A 419 -27.81 0.97 1.97
CA ASP A 419 -28.49 2.07 2.64
C ASP A 419 -27.50 3.11 3.16
N ALA A 420 -27.69 4.36 2.75
CA ALA A 420 -26.86 5.49 3.14
C ALA A 420 -26.84 5.72 4.67
N ALA A 421 -27.93 5.42 5.38
CA ALA A 421 -28.00 5.54 6.82
C ALA A 421 -27.05 4.54 7.51
N TYR A 422 -27.02 3.29 7.03
CA TYR A 422 -26.09 2.28 7.57
C TYR A 422 -24.63 2.61 7.26
N VAL A 423 -24.37 3.11 6.05
CA VAL A 423 -23.04 3.61 5.67
C VAL A 423 -22.60 4.73 6.61
N MET A 424 -23.46 5.69 6.89
CA MET A 424 -23.17 6.81 7.79
C MET A 424 -22.83 6.31 9.21
N VAL A 425 -23.65 5.44 9.79
CA VAL A 425 -23.39 4.86 11.13
C VAL A 425 -22.05 4.10 11.15
N ALA A 426 -21.77 3.31 10.11
CA ALA A 426 -20.49 2.60 9.97
C ALA A 426 -19.31 3.58 9.89
N LYS A 427 -19.41 4.65 9.11
CA LYS A 427 -18.37 5.69 9.00
C LYS A 427 -18.08 6.35 10.36
N VAL A 428 -19.14 6.70 11.14
CA VAL A 428 -18.97 7.24 12.50
C VAL A 428 -18.20 6.25 13.38
N ALA A 429 -18.62 4.98 13.37
CA ALA A 429 -17.96 3.93 14.16
C ALA A 429 -16.50 3.75 13.77
N ILE A 430 -16.19 3.75 12.47
CA ILE A 430 -14.82 3.61 11.93
C ILE A 430 -13.95 4.79 12.37
N LEU A 431 -14.43 6.02 12.23
CA LEU A 431 -13.69 7.23 12.62
C LEU A 431 -13.40 7.23 14.13
N ALA A 432 -14.43 6.94 14.95
CA ALA A 432 -14.28 6.84 16.39
C ALA A 432 -13.31 5.72 16.79
N ALA A 433 -13.45 4.53 16.21
CA ALA A 433 -12.58 3.38 16.48
C ALA A 433 -11.12 3.65 16.06
N SER A 434 -10.92 4.23 14.88
CA SER A 434 -9.57 4.55 14.37
C SER A 434 -8.86 5.59 15.22
N LEU A 435 -9.59 6.61 15.69
CA LEU A 435 -9.06 7.60 16.61
C LEU A 435 -8.65 6.96 17.93
N VAL A 436 -9.54 6.16 18.54
CA VAL A 436 -9.28 5.46 19.80
C VAL A 436 -8.10 4.49 19.67
N ALA A 437 -8.09 3.65 18.64
CA ALA A 437 -7.02 2.68 18.39
C ALA A 437 -5.67 3.38 18.13
N GLY A 438 -5.67 4.44 17.34
CA GLY A 438 -4.47 5.24 17.05
C GLY A 438 -3.90 5.91 18.31
N VAL A 439 -4.75 6.55 19.12
CA VAL A 439 -4.34 7.19 20.40
C VAL A 439 -3.86 6.13 21.39
N LEU A 440 -4.56 5.02 21.55
CA LEU A 440 -4.16 3.95 22.46
C LEU A 440 -2.83 3.32 22.03
N GLY A 441 -2.68 2.99 20.74
CA GLY A 441 -1.46 2.40 20.20
C GLY A 441 -0.26 3.35 20.34
N PHE A 442 -0.44 4.62 19.97
CA PHE A 442 0.62 5.64 20.12
C PHE A 442 1.03 5.85 21.57
N THR A 443 0.08 6.09 22.46
CA THR A 443 0.36 6.36 23.89
C THR A 443 1.00 5.16 24.57
N PHE A 444 0.51 3.96 24.29
CA PHE A 444 1.07 2.72 24.82
C PHE A 444 2.53 2.54 24.39
N LEU A 445 2.83 2.63 23.11
CA LEU A 445 4.20 2.51 22.58
C LEU A 445 5.10 3.66 23.04
N PHE A 446 4.57 4.87 23.19
CA PHE A 446 5.33 6.02 23.70
C PHE A 446 5.77 5.80 25.15
N PHE A 447 4.88 5.35 26.03
CA PHE A 447 5.22 5.07 27.42
C PHE A 447 6.17 3.89 27.55
N GLN A 448 5.98 2.84 26.75
CA GLN A 448 6.88 1.72 26.69
C GLN A 448 8.29 2.13 26.24
N ALA A 449 8.39 2.94 25.19
CA ALA A 449 9.67 3.48 24.72
C ALA A 449 10.36 4.34 25.77
N LYS A 450 9.59 5.17 26.49
CA LYS A 450 10.12 5.97 27.60
C LYS A 450 10.65 5.10 28.75
N ALA A 451 9.96 3.99 29.05
CA ALA A 451 10.40 3.02 30.05
C ALA A 451 11.67 2.26 29.61
N ALA A 452 11.78 1.89 28.32
CA ALA A 452 12.96 1.26 27.74
C ALA A 452 14.19 2.20 27.78
N THR A 453 14.00 3.47 27.44
CA THR A 453 15.08 4.48 27.51
C THR A 453 15.58 4.68 28.94
N ARG A 454 14.71 4.65 29.94
CA ARG A 454 15.09 4.71 31.37
C ARG A 454 15.93 3.49 31.82
N ARG A 455 15.76 2.34 31.14
CA ARG A 455 16.53 1.11 31.37
C ARG A 455 17.82 1.05 30.54
N GLY A 456 18.19 2.13 29.85
CA GLY A 456 19.41 2.20 29.03
C GLY A 456 19.32 1.50 27.66
N GLN A 457 18.15 1.01 27.27
CA GLN A 457 17.95 0.43 25.95
C GLN A 457 17.74 1.57 24.94
N ARG A 458 18.68 1.72 24.00
CA ARG A 458 18.52 2.59 22.82
C ARG A 458 18.42 1.68 21.61
N PHE A 459 17.37 1.85 20.83
CA PHE A 459 17.26 1.21 19.52
C PHE A 459 17.96 2.09 18.48
N GLU A 460 18.87 1.52 17.70
CA GLU A 460 19.51 2.27 16.62
C GLU A 460 18.49 2.71 15.60
N MET A 461 18.62 3.98 15.17
CA MET A 461 17.75 4.57 14.16
C MET A 461 18.25 4.18 12.78
N GLU A 462 17.83 3.02 12.28
CA GLU A 462 17.75 2.85 10.85
C GLU A 462 16.44 3.50 10.39
N LEU A 463 16.53 4.70 9.84
CA LEU A 463 15.41 5.30 9.12
C LEU A 463 15.03 4.32 8.00
N PRO A 464 13.77 3.84 7.93
CA PRO A 464 13.31 3.17 6.73
C PRO A 464 13.12 4.25 5.66
N SER A 465 14.21 4.64 5.02
CA SER A 465 14.11 5.10 3.66
C SER A 465 13.60 3.89 2.85
N VAL A 466 12.87 4.12 1.78
CA VAL A 466 12.57 3.10 0.75
C VAL A 466 13.85 2.33 0.35
N ASN A 467 15.02 2.91 0.58
CA ASN A 467 16.35 2.32 0.48
C ASN A 467 16.69 1.28 1.57
N ASN A 468 16.15 1.31 2.78
CA ASN A 468 16.57 0.37 3.83
C ASN A 468 15.86 -0.99 3.74
N ARG A 469 14.63 -1.05 3.23
CA ARG A 469 14.03 -2.32 2.81
C ARG A 469 14.86 -2.98 1.71
N GLN A 470 15.47 -2.16 0.82
CA GLN A 470 16.38 -2.62 -0.22
C GLN A 470 17.78 -2.97 0.30
N SER A 471 18.29 -2.40 1.39
CA SER A 471 19.61 -2.71 1.91
C SER A 471 19.65 -4.07 2.64
N HIS A 472 18.60 -4.45 3.37
CA HIS A 472 18.53 -5.78 3.98
C HIS A 472 18.39 -6.87 2.92
N ALA A 473 17.48 -6.72 1.95
CA ALA A 473 17.34 -7.64 0.83
C ALA A 473 18.58 -7.65 -0.07
N ALA A 474 19.25 -6.51 -0.25
CA ALA A 474 20.51 -6.43 -0.98
C ALA A 474 21.68 -7.10 -0.22
N HIS A 475 21.76 -6.98 1.10
CA HIS A 475 22.74 -7.69 1.91
C HIS A 475 22.53 -9.21 1.95
N GLU A 476 21.27 -9.66 2.00
CA GLU A 476 20.99 -11.10 1.89
C GLU A 476 21.23 -11.63 0.46
N ALA A 477 20.85 -10.89 -0.56
CA ALA A 477 21.17 -11.22 -1.96
C ALA A 477 22.69 -11.24 -2.19
N GLU A 478 23.45 -10.31 -1.60
CA GLU A 478 24.90 -10.30 -1.63
C GLU A 478 25.52 -11.49 -0.88
N ARG A 479 24.95 -11.89 0.26
CA ARG A 479 25.38 -13.09 1.00
C ARG A 479 25.06 -14.38 0.25
N ARG A 480 23.91 -14.48 -0.44
CA ARG A 480 23.58 -15.61 -1.31
C ARG A 480 24.52 -15.66 -2.52
N TYR A 481 24.75 -14.52 -3.17
CA TYR A 481 25.65 -14.41 -4.31
C TYR A 481 27.12 -14.78 -3.94
N LYS A 482 27.60 -14.35 -2.77
CA LYS A 482 28.93 -14.76 -2.26
C LYS A 482 29.01 -16.26 -1.97
N ARG A 483 27.93 -16.89 -1.49
CA ARG A 483 27.88 -18.34 -1.30
C ARG A 483 27.86 -19.11 -2.62
N GLU A 484 27.13 -18.63 -3.62
CA GLU A 484 27.10 -19.22 -4.97
C GLU A 484 28.46 -19.09 -5.67
N LEU A 485 29.16 -17.95 -5.53
CA LEU A 485 30.51 -17.76 -6.06
C LEU A 485 31.55 -18.71 -5.41
N ILE A 486 31.44 -18.97 -4.10
CA ILE A 486 32.34 -19.89 -3.39
C ILE A 486 32.04 -21.35 -3.78
N GLN A 487 30.80 -21.68 -4.16
CA GLN A 487 30.46 -23.01 -4.67
C GLN A 487 30.95 -23.22 -6.10
N ASP A 488 30.84 -22.20 -6.97
CA ASP A 488 31.35 -22.26 -8.36
C ASP A 488 32.88 -22.24 -8.45
N GLU A 489 33.60 -21.75 -7.43
CA GLU A 489 35.07 -21.81 -7.37
C GLU A 489 35.61 -23.16 -6.82
N ASN A 490 34.73 -23.99 -6.23
CA ASN A 490 35.09 -25.29 -5.69
C ASN A 490 34.63 -26.48 -6.56
N GLU A 491 33.95 -26.24 -7.69
CA GLU A 491 33.66 -27.19 -8.76
C GLU A 491 34.57 -26.91 -9.99
#